data_80c6f1b1287362221cb4b81cf1b38f5d
#
_entry.id   80c6f1b1287362221cb4b81cf1b38f5d
#
_cell.length_a   1.000
_cell.length_b   1.000
_cell.length_c   1.000
_cell.angle_alpha   90.00
_cell.angle_beta   90.00
_cell.angle_gamma   90.00
#
_symmetry.space_group_name_H-M   'P 1'
#
loop_
_entity.id
_entity.type
_entity.pdbx_description
1 polymer ?
#
loop_
_entity_poly.entity_id
_entity_poly.type
_entity_poly.pdbx_seq_one_letter_code
_entity_poly.pdbx_strand_id
1 'polypeptide(L)'
;MTDISIVAHHYWGSPGGGQLVCASATLALDELGLRPVLAGTFKFDPSRYLEWYGIDLRRYEVVTLPFGARAFGLWSRLFVWYPASKAVKRFRPDLVFIDEVAYKPLLRRKTFRLVEYIHFPYEVAIDPRFRGTGLAYGEDPYIMERYGRFPLNLYWKVYTWLLPRYMRDNPFRAADVVLVNSRWTASVAKMVYGEEPEVLNPPLPPNVELVERPRP
;
A
#
# COMPACT_ATOMS: atom_id res chain seq x y z
N MET A 1 -28.77 3.92 1.40
CA MET A 1 -27.77 2.86 1.18
C MET A 1 -26.50 3.33 1.83
N THR A 2 -25.81 2.48 2.57
CA THR A 2 -24.52 2.85 3.19
C THR A 2 -23.46 2.81 2.11
N ASP A 3 -22.73 3.90 1.93
CA ASP A 3 -21.64 3.99 0.97
C ASP A 3 -20.53 3.00 1.33
N ILE A 4 -19.92 2.38 0.33
CA ILE A 4 -18.95 1.30 0.53
C ILE A 4 -17.55 1.83 0.20
N SER A 5 -16.59 1.48 1.04
CA SER A 5 -15.17 1.70 0.76
C SER A 5 -14.40 0.39 0.67
N ILE A 6 -13.31 0.38 -0.09
CA ILE A 6 -12.35 -0.72 -0.12
C ILE A 6 -11.01 -0.19 0.37
N VAL A 7 -10.39 -0.91 1.30
CA VAL A 7 -9.00 -0.67 1.72
C VAL A 7 -8.15 -1.82 1.19
N ALA A 8 -7.28 -1.50 0.24
CA ALA A 8 -6.44 -2.49 -0.45
C ALA A 8 -4.99 -2.40 -0.01
N HIS A 9 -4.46 -3.50 0.52
CA HIS A 9 -3.06 -3.65 0.90
C HIS A 9 -2.54 -5.02 0.44
N HIS A 10 -1.31 -5.04 -0.05
CA HIS A 10 -0.75 -6.26 -0.64
C HIS A 10 -0.52 -7.39 0.37
N TYR A 11 -0.24 -7.07 1.64
CA TYR A 11 0.08 -8.09 2.65
C TYR A 11 -0.37 -7.69 4.06
N TRP A 12 -1.47 -8.26 4.51
CA TRP A 12 -2.06 -8.03 5.84
C TRP A 12 -1.56 -9.00 6.93
N GLY A 13 -0.69 -9.95 6.58
CA GLY A 13 -0.39 -11.12 7.42
C GLY A 13 0.72 -10.95 8.47
N SER A 14 1.31 -9.77 8.61
CA SER A 14 2.31 -9.46 9.65
C SER A 14 2.21 -8.00 10.09
N PRO A 15 2.69 -7.63 11.29
CA PRO A 15 2.74 -6.23 11.68
C PRO A 15 3.75 -5.43 10.84
N GLY A 16 3.43 -4.16 10.56
CA GLY A 16 4.26 -3.22 9.81
C GLY A 16 3.58 -1.88 9.61
N GLY A 17 4.32 -0.88 9.13
CA GLY A 17 3.82 0.48 8.96
C GLY A 17 2.66 0.60 7.97
N GLY A 18 2.75 -0.06 6.82
CA GLY A 18 1.68 -0.06 5.81
C GLY A 18 0.40 -0.73 6.33
N GLN A 19 0.53 -1.84 7.07
CA GLN A 19 -0.59 -2.51 7.71
C GLN A 19 -1.29 -1.61 8.73
N LEU A 20 -0.53 -0.86 9.54
CA LEU A 20 -1.08 0.09 10.49
C LEU A 20 -1.81 1.24 9.78
N VAL A 21 -1.22 1.80 8.72
CA VAL A 21 -1.87 2.84 7.91
C VAL A 21 -3.20 2.34 7.36
N CYS A 22 -3.23 1.15 6.76
CA CYS A 22 -4.45 0.57 6.21
C CYS A 22 -5.50 0.24 7.27
N ALA A 23 -5.08 -0.27 8.44
CA ALA A 23 -5.99 -0.53 9.55
C ALA A 23 -6.60 0.77 10.09
N SER A 24 -5.79 1.82 10.24
CA SER A 24 -6.28 3.14 10.69
C SER A 24 -7.17 3.81 9.63
N ALA A 25 -6.82 3.70 8.36
CA ALA A 25 -7.68 4.17 7.26
C ALA A 25 -9.04 3.45 7.26
N THR A 26 -9.05 2.13 7.59
CA THR A 26 -10.29 1.36 7.72
C THR A 26 -11.18 1.94 8.83
N LEU A 27 -10.61 2.23 10.01
CA LEU A 27 -11.37 2.84 11.10
C LEU A 27 -11.89 4.23 10.73
N ALA A 28 -11.05 5.07 10.15
CA ALA A 28 -11.43 6.43 9.76
C ALA A 28 -12.57 6.44 8.72
N LEU A 29 -12.52 5.54 7.74
CA LEU A 29 -13.59 5.39 6.74
C LEU A 29 -14.90 4.90 7.37
N ASP A 30 -14.83 4.00 8.35
CA ASP A 30 -16.00 3.54 9.10
C ASP A 30 -16.60 4.65 9.97
N GLU A 31 -15.79 5.45 10.64
CA GLU A 31 -16.20 6.63 11.41
C GLU A 31 -16.87 7.70 10.53
N LEU A 32 -16.46 7.80 9.27
CA LEU A 32 -17.10 8.67 8.27
C LEU A 32 -18.42 8.10 7.71
N GLY A 33 -18.86 6.95 8.21
CA GLY A 33 -20.12 6.32 7.81
C GLY A 33 -20.04 5.46 6.53
N LEU A 34 -18.83 5.25 5.98
CA LEU A 34 -18.64 4.26 4.93
C LEU A 34 -18.55 2.86 5.53
N ARG A 35 -18.88 1.85 4.73
CA ARG A 35 -18.68 0.44 5.10
C ARG A 35 -17.39 -0.10 4.48
N PRO A 36 -16.29 -0.26 5.24
CA PRO A 36 -15.04 -0.75 4.71
C PRO A 36 -15.08 -2.26 4.37
N VAL A 37 -14.41 -2.60 3.27
CA VAL A 37 -14.10 -3.97 2.85
C VAL A 37 -12.59 -4.06 2.67
N LEU A 38 -11.96 -5.05 3.31
CA LEU A 38 -10.52 -5.25 3.26
C LEU A 38 -10.15 -6.09 2.06
N ALA A 39 -9.25 -5.61 1.21
CA ALA A 39 -8.73 -6.36 0.08
C ALA A 39 -7.24 -6.65 0.26
N GLY A 40 -6.85 -7.91 0.11
CA GLY A 40 -5.46 -8.33 0.27
C GLY A 40 -5.08 -9.47 -0.65
N THR A 41 -3.81 -9.59 -1.01
CA THR A 41 -3.39 -10.66 -1.94
C THR A 41 -3.56 -12.04 -1.30
N PHE A 42 -3.15 -12.21 -0.05
CA PHE A 42 -3.21 -13.49 0.64
C PHE A 42 -4.16 -13.47 1.82
N LYS A 43 -4.65 -14.66 2.19
CA LYS A 43 -5.42 -14.84 3.42
C LYS A 43 -4.65 -14.35 4.64
N PHE A 44 -5.34 -13.67 5.54
CA PHE A 44 -4.83 -13.22 6.81
C PHE A 44 -5.91 -13.36 7.89
N ASP A 45 -5.51 -13.23 9.14
CA ASP A 45 -6.39 -13.24 10.29
C ASP A 45 -6.60 -11.80 10.81
N PRO A 46 -7.78 -11.19 10.61
CA PRO A 46 -8.08 -9.85 11.09
C PRO A 46 -8.03 -9.69 12.62
N SER A 47 -8.19 -10.78 13.38
CA SER A 47 -8.17 -10.73 14.85
C SER A 47 -6.82 -10.31 15.42
N ARG A 48 -5.73 -10.58 14.68
CA ARG A 48 -4.37 -10.25 15.12
C ARG A 48 -4.09 -8.75 15.18
N TYR A 49 -4.88 -7.94 14.50
CA TYR A 49 -4.76 -6.48 14.53
C TYR A 49 -5.10 -5.87 15.89
N LEU A 50 -5.97 -6.54 16.65
CA LEU A 50 -6.24 -6.16 18.04
C LEU A 50 -4.99 -6.33 18.91
N GLU A 51 -4.27 -7.44 18.75
CA GLU A 51 -3.01 -7.70 19.47
C GLU A 51 -1.90 -6.74 19.02
N TRP A 52 -1.73 -6.55 17.71
CA TRP A 52 -0.63 -5.75 17.18
C TRP A 52 -0.79 -4.26 17.40
N TYR A 53 -2.02 -3.74 17.23
CA TYR A 53 -2.25 -2.31 17.15
C TYR A 53 -3.40 -1.81 18.04
N GLY A 54 -4.11 -2.67 18.73
CA GLY A 54 -5.33 -2.29 19.45
C GLY A 54 -6.52 -2.01 18.52
N ILE A 55 -6.48 -2.48 17.26
CA ILE A 55 -7.49 -2.23 16.24
C ILE A 55 -8.26 -3.52 15.95
N ASP A 56 -9.57 -3.55 16.15
CA ASP A 56 -10.41 -4.70 15.83
C ASP A 56 -10.92 -4.67 14.38
N LEU A 57 -10.33 -5.50 13.53
CA LEU A 57 -10.73 -5.64 12.13
C LEU A 57 -11.69 -6.81 11.86
N ARG A 58 -12.09 -7.59 12.87
CA ARG A 58 -12.93 -8.80 12.69
C ARG A 58 -14.31 -8.53 12.09
N ARG A 59 -14.84 -7.32 12.29
CA ARG A 59 -16.17 -6.92 11.80
C ARG A 59 -16.22 -6.61 10.30
N TYR A 60 -15.07 -6.44 9.65
CA TYR A 60 -15.01 -6.06 8.25
C TYR A 60 -14.92 -7.27 7.33
N GLU A 61 -15.56 -7.17 6.17
CA GLU A 61 -15.50 -8.20 5.17
C GLU A 61 -14.14 -8.22 4.48
N VAL A 62 -13.61 -9.44 4.21
CA VAL A 62 -12.27 -9.65 3.66
C VAL A 62 -12.34 -10.31 2.30
N VAL A 63 -11.66 -9.75 1.31
CA VAL A 63 -11.52 -10.29 -0.05
C VAL A 63 -10.06 -10.57 -0.34
N THR A 64 -9.71 -11.84 -0.48
CA THR A 64 -8.35 -12.30 -0.77
C THR A 64 -8.32 -13.38 -1.84
N LEU A 65 -7.13 -13.74 -2.29
CA LEU A 65 -6.92 -15.01 -2.98
C LEU A 65 -7.21 -16.19 -2.03
N PRO A 66 -7.65 -17.34 -2.56
CA PRO A 66 -8.07 -18.48 -1.73
C PRO A 66 -6.91 -19.21 -1.04
N PHE A 67 -5.68 -18.82 -1.30
CA PHE A 67 -4.48 -19.43 -0.75
C PHE A 67 -3.63 -18.43 0.02
N GLY A 68 -2.82 -18.93 0.96
CA GLY A 68 -1.78 -18.17 1.64
C GLY A 68 -0.43 -18.54 1.04
N ALA A 69 0.45 -17.55 0.85
CA ALA A 69 1.84 -17.79 0.48
C ALA A 69 2.75 -16.98 1.41
N ARG A 70 3.73 -17.66 2.00
CA ARG A 70 4.79 -17.01 2.78
C ARG A 70 5.99 -16.64 1.91
N ALA A 71 6.10 -17.26 0.74
CA ALA A 71 7.09 -16.93 -0.30
C ALA A 71 6.52 -15.89 -1.27
N PHE A 72 7.40 -15.17 -1.99
CA PHE A 72 7.00 -14.23 -3.04
C PHE A 72 6.40 -12.89 -2.57
N GLY A 73 6.99 -12.27 -1.54
CA GLY A 73 6.52 -10.97 -1.01
C GLY A 73 6.39 -9.85 -2.05
N LEU A 74 7.31 -9.78 -3.04
CA LEU A 74 7.21 -8.80 -4.14
C LEU A 74 6.01 -9.09 -5.07
N TRP A 75 5.71 -10.37 -5.31
CA TRP A 75 4.55 -10.74 -6.13
C TRP A 75 3.23 -10.44 -5.44
N SER A 76 3.19 -10.46 -4.09
CA SER A 76 1.99 -10.03 -3.37
C SER A 76 1.62 -8.58 -3.72
N ARG A 77 2.61 -7.72 -3.87
CA ARG A 77 2.43 -6.33 -4.31
C ARG A 77 1.87 -6.27 -5.72
N LEU A 78 2.47 -7.01 -6.64
CA LEU A 78 2.04 -7.02 -8.05
C LEU A 78 0.62 -7.55 -8.24
N PHE A 79 0.13 -8.45 -7.40
CA PHE A 79 -1.17 -9.11 -7.55
C PHE A 79 -2.32 -8.51 -6.73
N VAL A 80 -2.08 -7.52 -5.86
CA VAL A 80 -3.14 -6.91 -5.02
C VAL A 80 -4.31 -6.33 -5.83
N TRP A 81 -4.06 -5.91 -7.07
CA TRP A 81 -5.11 -5.43 -7.96
C TRP A 81 -6.20 -6.47 -8.24
N TYR A 82 -5.87 -7.77 -8.19
CA TYR A 82 -6.85 -8.83 -8.49
C TYR A 82 -7.92 -8.94 -7.39
N PRO A 83 -7.60 -9.16 -6.09
CA PRO A 83 -8.62 -9.14 -5.04
C PRO A 83 -9.30 -7.77 -4.91
N ALA A 84 -8.60 -6.65 -5.10
CA ALA A 84 -9.19 -5.33 -5.13
C ALA A 84 -10.23 -5.20 -6.27
N SER A 85 -9.91 -5.65 -7.49
CA SER A 85 -10.87 -5.65 -8.62
C SER A 85 -12.05 -6.59 -8.37
N LYS A 86 -11.84 -7.72 -7.70
CA LYS A 86 -12.91 -8.64 -7.29
C LYS A 86 -13.85 -7.97 -6.29
N ALA A 87 -13.28 -7.26 -5.30
CA ALA A 87 -14.04 -6.49 -4.33
C ALA A 87 -14.83 -5.36 -5.01
N VAL A 88 -14.20 -4.57 -5.90
CA VAL A 88 -14.87 -3.53 -6.69
C VAL A 88 -16.06 -4.10 -7.49
N LYS A 89 -15.88 -5.22 -8.16
CA LYS A 89 -16.96 -5.85 -8.93
C LYS A 89 -18.12 -6.31 -8.04
N ARG A 90 -17.81 -6.84 -6.84
CA ARG A 90 -18.83 -7.39 -5.93
C ARG A 90 -19.58 -6.30 -5.16
N PHE A 91 -18.89 -5.29 -4.68
CA PHE A 91 -19.43 -4.33 -3.74
C PHE A 91 -19.77 -2.98 -4.36
N ARG A 92 -19.23 -2.66 -5.56
CA ARG A 92 -19.42 -1.38 -6.26
C ARG A 92 -19.16 -0.19 -5.34
N PRO A 93 -17.92 -0.03 -4.83
CA PRO A 93 -17.60 0.97 -3.82
C PRO A 93 -17.66 2.39 -4.39
N ASP A 94 -17.87 3.36 -3.50
CA ASP A 94 -17.77 4.78 -3.78
C ASP A 94 -16.33 5.26 -3.67
N LEU A 95 -15.53 4.59 -2.80
CA LEU A 95 -14.14 4.93 -2.54
C LEU A 95 -13.26 3.67 -2.47
N VAL A 96 -12.06 3.77 -3.03
CA VAL A 96 -10.98 2.79 -2.87
C VAL A 96 -9.76 3.51 -2.30
N PHE A 97 -9.31 3.08 -1.14
CA PHE A 97 -8.00 3.45 -0.58
C PHE A 97 -7.02 2.35 -0.93
N ILE A 98 -5.93 2.69 -1.61
CA ILE A 98 -4.87 1.73 -1.95
C ILE A 98 -3.55 2.17 -1.36
N ASP A 99 -2.90 1.25 -0.69
CA ASP A 99 -1.57 1.44 -0.14
C ASP A 99 -0.50 1.11 -1.19
N GLU A 100 0.50 1.97 -1.30
CA GLU A 100 1.65 1.96 -2.19
C GLU A 100 1.36 2.35 -3.65
N VAL A 101 0.75 1.49 -4.46
CA VAL A 101 0.63 1.69 -5.91
C VAL A 101 -0.71 1.24 -6.44
N ALA A 102 -1.36 2.09 -7.21
CA ALA A 102 -2.51 1.70 -8.01
C ALA A 102 -2.05 1.00 -9.31
N TYR A 103 -2.83 0.01 -9.76
CA TYR A 103 -2.50 -0.83 -10.90
C TYR A 103 -3.48 -0.64 -12.06
N LYS A 104 -2.96 -0.62 -13.29
CA LYS A 104 -3.73 -0.45 -14.53
C LYS A 104 -4.96 -1.36 -14.63
N PRO A 105 -4.90 -2.66 -14.27
CA PRO A 105 -6.09 -3.52 -14.34
C PRO A 105 -7.22 -3.11 -13.40
N LEU A 106 -6.91 -2.54 -12.24
CA LEU A 106 -7.90 -1.97 -11.33
C LEU A 106 -8.48 -0.67 -11.90
N LEU A 107 -7.63 0.20 -12.44
CA LEU A 107 -8.00 1.51 -12.98
C LEU A 107 -8.91 1.42 -14.22
N ARG A 108 -8.78 0.38 -15.04
CA ARG A 108 -9.67 0.14 -16.20
C ARG A 108 -11.15 0.02 -15.83
N ARG A 109 -11.45 -0.22 -14.56
CA ARG A 109 -12.82 -0.36 -14.02
C ARG A 109 -13.15 0.74 -13.02
N LYS A 110 -12.43 1.86 -13.07
CA LYS A 110 -12.61 2.97 -12.13
C LYS A 110 -14.00 3.59 -12.31
N THR A 111 -14.88 3.30 -11.35
CA THR A 111 -16.20 3.91 -11.15
C THR A 111 -16.33 4.47 -9.74
N PHE A 112 -15.21 4.62 -9.04
CA PHE A 112 -15.04 4.99 -7.64
C PHE A 112 -14.02 6.12 -7.52
N ARG A 113 -14.03 6.82 -6.40
CA ARG A 113 -12.94 7.72 -6.01
C ARG A 113 -11.76 6.89 -5.53
N LEU A 114 -10.55 7.26 -5.95
CA LEU A 114 -9.32 6.57 -5.59
C LEU A 114 -8.45 7.47 -4.73
N VAL A 115 -8.07 6.97 -3.56
CA VAL A 115 -7.02 7.53 -2.71
C VAL A 115 -5.80 6.60 -2.79
N GLU A 116 -4.66 7.11 -3.23
CA GLU A 116 -3.40 6.37 -3.28
C GLU A 116 -2.46 6.91 -2.20
N TYR A 117 -2.04 6.03 -1.27
CA TYR A 117 -1.08 6.36 -0.21
C TYR A 117 0.29 5.82 -0.55
N ILE A 118 1.24 6.70 -0.80
CA ILE A 118 2.59 6.36 -1.27
C ILE A 118 3.59 6.42 -0.12
N HIS A 119 4.17 5.29 0.26
CA HIS A 119 5.25 5.23 1.22
C HIS A 119 6.56 5.75 0.63
N PHE A 120 6.82 5.38 -0.61
CA PHE A 120 7.95 5.85 -1.40
C PHE A 120 7.64 5.66 -2.90
N PRO A 121 7.95 6.66 -3.77
CA PRO A 121 7.67 6.55 -5.21
C PRO A 121 8.45 5.40 -5.84
N TYR A 122 7.74 4.41 -6.35
CA TYR A 122 8.34 3.23 -6.98
C TYR A 122 9.16 3.53 -8.23
N GLU A 123 8.83 4.61 -8.91
CA GLU A 123 9.50 5.08 -10.12
C GLU A 123 10.96 5.40 -9.86
N VAL A 124 11.30 5.91 -8.68
CA VAL A 124 12.69 6.16 -8.27
C VAL A 124 13.53 4.89 -8.30
N ALA A 125 12.92 3.74 -7.99
CA ALA A 125 13.59 2.46 -7.96
C ALA A 125 14.01 1.94 -9.34
N ILE A 126 13.30 2.33 -10.38
CA ILE A 126 13.40 1.77 -11.73
C ILE A 126 13.83 2.80 -12.78
N ASP A 127 13.73 4.08 -12.48
CA ASP A 127 14.06 5.16 -13.42
C ASP A 127 15.58 5.41 -13.44
N PRO A 128 16.23 5.31 -14.61
CA PRO A 128 17.66 5.55 -14.75
C PRO A 128 18.14 6.95 -14.28
N ARG A 129 17.25 7.95 -14.25
CA ARG A 129 17.56 9.31 -13.80
C ARG A 129 17.98 9.37 -12.33
N PHE A 130 17.55 8.41 -11.52
CA PHE A 130 17.86 8.34 -10.10
C PHE A 130 19.07 7.46 -9.77
N ARG A 131 19.77 6.91 -10.76
CA ARG A 131 21.03 6.18 -10.54
C ARG A 131 22.11 7.13 -10.00
N GLY A 132 22.85 6.68 -9.00
CA GLY A 132 23.87 7.48 -8.33
C GLY A 132 23.33 8.50 -7.32
N THR A 133 22.02 8.54 -7.08
CA THR A 133 21.42 9.48 -6.10
C THR A 133 21.27 8.89 -4.69
N GLY A 134 21.56 7.60 -4.52
CA GLY A 134 21.26 6.84 -3.29
C GLY A 134 19.78 6.53 -3.07
N LEU A 135 18.90 6.94 -4.01
CA LEU A 135 17.46 6.73 -3.91
C LEU A 135 16.98 5.49 -4.70
N ALA A 136 17.77 5.04 -5.68
CA ALA A 136 17.41 3.87 -6.48
C ALA A 136 17.52 2.58 -5.65
N TYR A 137 16.53 1.68 -5.77
CA TYR A 137 16.56 0.38 -5.05
C TYR A 137 17.82 -0.46 -5.33
N GLY A 138 18.41 -0.33 -6.53
CA GLY A 138 19.66 -1.01 -6.85
C GLY A 138 20.86 -0.52 -6.06
N GLU A 139 20.73 0.58 -5.33
CA GLU A 139 21.75 1.20 -4.50
C GLU A 139 21.48 1.01 -3.00
N ASP A 140 20.28 0.53 -2.64
CA ASP A 140 19.93 0.18 -1.27
C ASP A 140 20.72 -1.07 -0.83
N PRO A 141 21.60 -0.97 0.19
CA PRO A 141 22.40 -2.09 0.68
C PRO A 141 21.57 -3.32 1.05
N TYR A 142 20.40 -3.13 1.64
CA TYR A 142 19.50 -4.23 2.01
C TYR A 142 18.96 -4.97 0.77
N ILE A 143 18.59 -4.23 -0.26
CA ILE A 143 18.12 -4.81 -1.53
C ILE A 143 19.26 -5.55 -2.23
N MET A 144 20.45 -4.96 -2.27
CA MET A 144 21.67 -5.55 -2.84
C MET A 144 22.06 -6.85 -2.13
N GLU A 145 22.06 -6.86 -0.80
CA GLU A 145 22.36 -8.04 0.00
C GLU A 145 21.33 -9.16 -0.24
N ARG A 146 20.04 -8.82 -0.18
CA ARG A 146 18.96 -9.80 -0.27
C ARG A 146 18.75 -10.35 -1.67
N TYR A 147 18.84 -9.50 -2.69
CA TYR A 147 18.53 -9.86 -4.09
C TYR A 147 19.76 -9.89 -5.00
N GLY A 148 20.97 -9.74 -4.46
CA GLY A 148 22.20 -9.75 -5.24
C GLY A 148 22.62 -11.14 -5.73
N ARG A 149 22.12 -12.23 -5.10
CA ARG A 149 22.55 -13.62 -5.38
C ARG A 149 21.45 -14.45 -6.02
N PHE A 150 21.85 -15.42 -6.85
CA PHE A 150 20.93 -16.42 -7.42
C PHE A 150 20.31 -17.29 -6.29
N PRO A 151 19.02 -17.64 -6.36
CA PRO A 151 18.04 -17.34 -7.43
C PRO A 151 17.29 -15.99 -7.23
N LEU A 152 17.51 -15.27 -6.13
CA LEU A 152 16.73 -14.08 -5.78
C LEU A 152 17.01 -12.91 -6.73
N ASN A 153 18.18 -12.85 -7.34
CA ASN A 153 18.49 -11.85 -8.37
C ASN A 153 17.62 -12.00 -9.63
N LEU A 154 17.34 -13.24 -10.05
CA LEU A 154 16.42 -13.50 -11.17
C LEU A 154 14.98 -13.10 -10.79
N TYR A 155 14.56 -13.47 -9.59
CA TYR A 155 13.27 -13.08 -9.02
C TYR A 155 13.07 -11.55 -9.00
N TRP A 156 14.10 -10.80 -8.57
CA TRP A 156 14.11 -9.34 -8.59
C TRP A 156 14.05 -8.76 -9.99
N LYS A 157 14.87 -9.27 -10.92
CA LYS A 157 14.89 -8.82 -12.33
C LYS A 157 13.53 -9.00 -13.00
N VAL A 158 12.90 -10.15 -12.82
CA VAL A 158 11.57 -10.41 -13.40
C VAL A 158 10.53 -9.48 -12.79
N TYR A 159 10.55 -9.26 -11.48
CA TYR A 159 9.65 -8.34 -10.80
C TYR A 159 9.78 -6.90 -11.32
N THR A 160 11.00 -6.36 -11.35
CA THR A 160 11.27 -4.98 -11.81
C THR A 160 10.98 -4.79 -13.31
N TRP A 161 11.05 -5.84 -14.09
CA TRP A 161 10.66 -5.84 -15.50
C TRP A 161 9.14 -5.84 -15.69
N LEU A 162 8.39 -6.54 -14.81
CA LEU A 162 6.92 -6.60 -14.87
C LEU A 162 6.25 -5.37 -14.26
N LEU A 163 6.78 -4.86 -13.16
CA LEU A 163 6.16 -3.80 -12.37
C LEU A 163 5.70 -2.59 -13.22
N PRO A 164 6.54 -1.99 -14.10
CA PRO A 164 6.13 -0.83 -14.90
C PRO A 164 4.99 -1.10 -15.88
N ARG A 165 4.77 -2.38 -16.23
CA ARG A 165 3.69 -2.77 -17.16
C ARG A 165 2.33 -2.77 -16.50
N TYR A 166 2.29 -3.03 -15.20
CA TYR A 166 1.06 -3.17 -14.42
C TYR A 166 0.76 -1.95 -13.55
N MET A 167 1.78 -1.24 -13.05
CA MET A 167 1.57 -0.04 -12.27
C MET A 167 0.99 1.11 -13.12
N ARG A 168 0.32 2.04 -12.48
CA ARG A 168 -0.16 3.28 -13.13
C ARG A 168 1.04 4.11 -13.64
N ASP A 169 0.78 4.98 -14.60
CA ASP A 169 1.84 5.81 -15.19
C ASP A 169 2.15 7.04 -14.31
N ASN A 170 1.12 7.67 -13.73
CA ASN A 170 1.26 8.83 -12.84
C ASN A 170 0.14 8.77 -11.78
N PRO A 171 0.46 8.87 -10.47
CA PRO A 171 -0.55 8.83 -9.40
C PRO A 171 -1.56 9.97 -9.49
N PHE A 172 -1.14 11.18 -9.82
CA PHE A 172 -2.01 12.37 -9.89
C PHE A 172 -3.02 12.33 -11.05
N ARG A 173 -2.74 11.51 -12.07
CA ARG A 173 -3.71 11.23 -13.16
C ARG A 173 -4.60 10.03 -12.86
N ALA A 174 -4.15 9.13 -12.00
CA ALA A 174 -4.85 7.90 -11.68
C ALA A 174 -5.78 8.04 -10.48
N ALA A 175 -5.30 8.70 -9.43
CA ALA A 175 -6.01 8.88 -8.16
C ALA A 175 -6.69 10.27 -8.08
N ASP A 176 -7.76 10.34 -7.30
CA ASP A 176 -8.45 11.58 -6.99
C ASP A 176 -7.75 12.33 -5.84
N VAL A 177 -7.06 11.58 -4.97
CA VAL A 177 -6.21 12.09 -3.90
C VAL A 177 -4.93 11.27 -3.82
N VAL A 178 -3.79 11.95 -3.77
CA VAL A 178 -2.47 11.35 -3.59
C VAL A 178 -1.92 11.76 -2.24
N LEU A 179 -1.69 10.78 -1.38
CA LEU A 179 -1.16 10.96 -0.03
C LEU A 179 0.25 10.39 0.06
N VAL A 180 1.09 10.99 0.90
CA VAL A 180 2.42 10.49 1.23
C VAL A 180 2.68 10.52 2.73
N ASN A 181 3.59 9.67 3.19
CA ASN A 181 3.87 9.46 4.61
C ASN A 181 4.68 10.58 5.27
N SER A 182 5.32 11.48 4.53
CA SER A 182 6.18 12.52 5.09
C SER A 182 6.45 13.65 4.10
N ARG A 183 6.90 14.79 4.62
CA ARG A 183 7.37 15.93 3.81
C ARG A 183 8.56 15.56 2.92
N TRP A 184 9.44 14.67 3.40
CA TRP A 184 10.54 14.17 2.60
C TRP A 184 10.04 13.37 1.40
N THR A 185 9.12 12.45 1.61
CA THR A 185 8.49 11.69 0.51
C THR A 185 7.72 12.62 -0.45
N ALA A 186 7.07 13.67 0.07
CA ALA A 186 6.42 14.67 -0.78
C ALA A 186 7.42 15.38 -1.70
N SER A 187 8.60 15.75 -1.19
CA SER A 187 9.66 16.36 -1.99
C SER A 187 10.16 15.40 -3.09
N VAL A 188 10.32 14.13 -2.77
CA VAL A 188 10.71 13.10 -3.75
C VAL A 188 9.61 12.90 -4.79
N ALA A 189 8.35 12.80 -4.37
CA ALA A 189 7.21 12.67 -5.28
C ALA A 189 7.08 13.86 -6.22
N LYS A 190 7.27 15.08 -5.72
CA LYS A 190 7.30 16.31 -6.54
C LYS A 190 8.43 16.28 -7.57
N MET A 191 9.60 15.79 -7.19
CA MET A 191 10.73 15.62 -8.12
C MET A 191 10.41 14.60 -9.23
N VAL A 192 9.72 13.51 -8.88
CA VAL A 192 9.39 12.41 -9.82
C VAL A 192 8.25 12.79 -10.76
N TYR A 193 7.16 13.35 -10.21
CA TYR A 193 5.90 13.55 -10.93
C TYR A 193 5.62 14.99 -11.34
N GLY A 194 6.35 15.96 -10.77
CA GLY A 194 6.13 17.39 -11.02
C GLY A 194 4.96 18.00 -10.23
N GLU A 195 4.27 17.20 -9.43
CA GLU A 195 3.09 17.60 -8.67
C GLU A 195 3.31 17.31 -7.17
N GLU A 196 2.66 18.08 -6.29
CA GLU A 196 2.85 17.98 -4.84
C GLU A 196 1.70 17.20 -4.19
N PRO A 197 1.99 16.04 -3.55
CA PRO A 197 0.99 15.27 -2.83
C PRO A 197 0.66 15.88 -1.48
N GLU A 198 -0.48 15.48 -0.90
CA GLU A 198 -0.81 15.80 0.47
C GLU A 198 -0.01 14.90 1.45
N VAL A 199 0.45 15.48 2.57
CA VAL A 199 1.18 14.74 3.60
C VAL A 199 0.22 14.25 4.67
N LEU A 200 0.09 12.93 4.78
CA LEU A 200 -0.59 12.24 5.87
C LEU A 200 0.43 11.36 6.60
N ASN A 201 0.93 11.84 7.73
CA ASN A 201 1.88 11.08 8.54
C ASN A 201 1.27 9.75 9.00
N PRO A 202 2.07 8.66 9.09
CA PRO A 202 1.59 7.40 9.63
C PRO A 202 1.06 7.58 11.06
N PRO A 203 -0.06 6.94 11.41
CA PRO A 203 -0.62 7.02 12.75
C PRO A 203 0.24 6.27 13.77
N LEU A 204 0.08 6.62 15.04
CA LEU A 204 0.54 5.76 16.14
C LEU A 204 -0.52 4.68 16.41
N PRO A 205 -0.10 3.46 16.78
CA PRO A 205 -1.04 2.43 17.19
C PRO A 205 -1.82 2.87 18.45
N PRO A 206 -3.14 2.67 18.52
CA PRO A 206 -3.93 3.03 19.70
C PRO A 206 -3.49 2.40 21.03
N ASN A 207 -2.83 1.25 20.98
CA ASN A 207 -2.32 0.53 22.15
C ASN A 207 -0.91 0.97 22.60
N VAL A 208 -0.34 2.01 22.00
CA VAL A 208 0.93 2.58 22.43
C VAL A 208 0.70 3.63 23.51
N GLU A 209 1.19 3.38 24.72
CA GLU A 209 1.22 4.36 25.79
C GLU A 209 2.36 5.38 25.57
N LEU A 210 2.03 6.65 25.55
CA LEU A 210 3.01 7.72 25.51
C LEU A 210 3.60 7.87 26.92
N VAL A 211 4.81 7.38 27.14
CA VAL A 211 5.54 7.59 28.38
C VAL A 211 6.24 8.93 28.30
N GLU A 212 5.88 9.87 29.18
CA GLU A 212 6.67 11.11 29.35
C GLU A 212 8.06 10.74 29.86
N ARG A 213 9.07 10.94 29.03
CA ARG A 213 10.44 10.84 29.51
C ARG A 213 10.72 12.02 30.42
N PRO A 214 11.24 11.81 31.65
CA PRO A 214 11.75 12.92 32.44
C PRO A 214 12.80 13.66 31.60
N ARG A 215 12.64 14.97 31.45
CA ARG A 215 13.64 15.81 30.79
C ARG A 215 14.94 15.70 31.58
N PRO A 216 16.11 15.51 30.94
CA PRO A 216 17.40 15.50 31.62
C PRO A 216 17.67 16.82 32.30
#